data_a84c5e7baca13674639e313c70da0d65
#
_entry.id   a84c5e7baca13674639e313c70da0d65
#
_cell.length_a   1.000
_cell.length_b   1.000
_cell.length_c   1.000
_cell.angle_alpha   90.00
_cell.angle_beta   90.00
_cell.angle_gamma   90.00
#
_symmetry.space_group_name_H-M   'P 1'
#
loop_
_entity.id
_entity.type
_entity.pdbx_description
1 polymer ?
#
loop_
_entity_poly.entity_id
_entity_poly.type
_entity_poly.pdbx_seq_one_letter_code
_entity_poly.pdbx_strand_id
1 'polypeptide(L)'
;MRRGNKWLTTITAACLALGCASGVAWAGDKPQGTLKQRIELGLSGVSPHADLQSNGTTRLYYPSFSLNGTAIAQCTVKGACEMVGSLQGISDLTDVVTADGSRRAYYIVMDPNSKRKEIYTAPMTADGLALGEGISLGINDGGAMAWGVPDAVVIPDGRVRIYWVEPDPQGRRASEVIVSATSTDTSGTSFVRDRGYRTTRGIVDFEVLNAKTGAWLAIAATTPEDPKNPQRLLLASSKDGLKWKINRKSLTPSSMSYLDPTGIRIGPRRYRIYYAKAPNALGERAYALEQAVLTIKKKHRK
;
A
#
# COMPACT_ATOMS: atom_id res chain seq x y z
N MET A 1 -32.19 55.93 33.44
CA MET A 1 -32.91 55.05 32.48
C MET A 1 -32.09 54.98 31.18
N ARG A 2 -31.39 53.89 30.94
CA ARG A 2 -30.79 53.55 29.64
C ARG A 2 -31.01 52.11 29.37
N ARG A 3 -31.81 51.82 28.32
CA ARG A 3 -32.15 50.47 27.82
C ARG A 3 -30.97 49.92 27.04
N GLY A 4 -30.44 48.76 27.43
CA GLY A 4 -29.42 48.03 26.70
C GLY A 4 -30.06 47.09 25.68
N ASN A 5 -29.72 47.26 24.41
CA ASN A 5 -30.08 46.33 23.33
C ASN A 5 -29.20 45.10 23.38
N LYS A 6 -29.81 43.93 23.59
CA LYS A 6 -29.15 42.62 23.36
C LYS A 6 -29.32 42.21 21.89
N TRP A 7 -28.20 42.14 21.16
CA TRP A 7 -28.16 41.51 19.84
C TRP A 7 -27.94 40.01 20.05
N LEU A 8 -28.97 39.22 19.71
CA LEU A 8 -28.84 37.80 19.55
C LEU A 8 -28.25 37.55 18.16
N THR A 9 -27.04 37.01 18.10
CA THR A 9 -26.45 36.51 16.84
C THR A 9 -26.85 35.05 16.68
N THR A 10 -27.77 34.79 15.77
CA THR A 10 -28.19 33.42 15.40
C THR A 10 -27.12 32.83 14.50
N ILE A 11 -26.37 31.86 15.00
CA ILE A 11 -25.44 31.06 14.19
C ILE A 11 -26.24 29.98 13.49
N THR A 12 -26.45 30.14 12.20
CA THR A 12 -27.07 29.12 11.35
C THR A 12 -25.98 28.08 11.03
N ALA A 13 -26.05 26.93 11.65
CA ALA A 13 -25.21 25.78 11.32
C ALA A 13 -25.67 25.21 9.97
N ALA A 14 -24.88 25.41 8.92
CA ALA A 14 -25.08 24.77 7.64
C ALA A 14 -24.63 23.29 7.75
N CYS A 15 -25.57 22.38 7.87
CA CYS A 15 -25.34 20.94 7.69
C CYS A 15 -24.97 20.69 6.23
N LEU A 16 -23.68 20.52 5.93
CA LEU A 16 -23.23 19.92 4.68
C LEU A 16 -23.68 18.46 4.66
N ALA A 17 -24.67 18.17 3.83
CA ALA A 17 -25.10 16.82 3.51
C ALA A 17 -23.95 16.13 2.73
N LEU A 18 -23.12 15.37 3.44
CA LEU A 18 -22.18 14.42 2.84
C LEU A 18 -23.00 13.35 2.14
N GLY A 19 -23.03 13.42 0.83
CA GLY A 19 -23.67 12.43 -0.03
C GLY A 19 -23.18 11.03 0.31
N CYS A 20 -24.11 10.18 0.75
CA CYS A 20 -23.91 8.75 0.90
C CYS A 20 -23.52 8.14 -0.44
N ALA A 21 -22.21 8.09 -0.74
CA ALA A 21 -21.70 7.31 -1.85
C ALA A 21 -22.04 5.84 -1.56
N SER A 22 -23.01 5.28 -2.26
CA SER A 22 -23.40 3.88 -2.22
C SER A 22 -22.17 2.99 -2.32
N GLY A 23 -21.74 2.42 -1.20
CA GLY A 23 -20.63 1.49 -1.12
C GLY A 23 -20.95 0.25 -1.94
N VAL A 24 -20.15 -0.03 -2.95
CA VAL A 24 -20.26 -1.28 -3.73
C VAL A 24 -19.81 -2.42 -2.82
N ALA A 25 -20.75 -3.21 -2.34
CA ALA A 25 -20.45 -4.41 -1.55
C ALA A 25 -19.80 -5.48 -2.45
N TRP A 26 -18.55 -5.81 -2.17
CA TRP A 26 -17.78 -6.88 -2.85
C TRP A 26 -17.92 -8.23 -2.16
N ALA A 27 -18.81 -8.35 -1.18
CA ALA A 27 -18.97 -9.53 -0.36
C ALA A 27 -19.31 -10.77 -1.19
N GLY A 28 -18.29 -11.59 -1.45
CA GLY A 28 -18.46 -12.95 -1.97
C GLY A 28 -17.85 -13.26 -3.32
N ASP A 29 -17.70 -12.31 -4.24
CA ASP A 29 -17.18 -12.55 -5.58
C ASP A 29 -15.76 -12.05 -5.77
N LYS A 30 -15.01 -12.70 -6.68
CA LYS A 30 -13.68 -12.27 -7.08
C LYS A 30 -13.78 -10.94 -7.84
N PRO A 31 -13.07 -9.86 -7.43
CA PRO A 31 -13.13 -8.58 -8.08
C PRO A 31 -12.56 -8.68 -9.50
N GLN A 32 -13.16 -7.99 -10.46
CA GLN A 32 -12.65 -7.92 -11.82
C GLN A 32 -12.28 -6.48 -12.16
N GLY A 33 -11.21 -6.29 -12.89
CA GLY A 33 -10.74 -4.98 -13.32
C GLY A 33 -9.99 -5.03 -14.64
N THR A 34 -9.67 -3.84 -15.14
CA THR A 34 -8.80 -3.63 -16.31
C THR A 34 -7.77 -2.57 -15.98
N LEU A 35 -6.52 -2.84 -16.34
CA LEU A 35 -5.39 -1.92 -16.19
C LEU A 35 -5.09 -1.31 -17.57
N LYS A 36 -5.21 0.01 -17.71
CA LYS A 36 -5.03 0.76 -18.96
C LYS A 36 -4.19 2.03 -18.74
N GLN A 37 -3.88 2.74 -19.81
CA GLN A 37 -3.15 4.02 -19.78
C GLN A 37 -1.81 3.88 -19.03
N ARG A 38 -0.98 2.93 -19.46
CA ARG A 38 0.35 2.69 -18.90
C ARG A 38 1.30 3.79 -19.34
N ILE A 39 2.05 4.34 -18.40
CA ILE A 39 3.04 5.40 -18.62
C ILE A 39 4.30 5.04 -17.83
N GLU A 40 5.43 4.99 -18.51
CA GLU A 40 6.75 4.88 -17.86
C GLU A 40 7.11 6.22 -17.21
N LEU A 41 7.62 6.16 -15.97
CA LEU A 41 7.88 7.35 -15.16
C LEU A 41 9.32 7.88 -15.31
N GLY A 42 10.19 7.16 -16.03
CA GLY A 42 11.61 7.48 -16.10
C GLY A 42 12.37 7.26 -14.78
N LEU A 43 11.75 6.56 -13.82
CA LEU A 43 12.31 6.22 -12.52
C LEU A 43 12.71 4.74 -12.50
N SER A 44 13.85 4.43 -11.82
CA SER A 44 14.33 3.06 -11.64
C SER A 44 14.33 2.69 -10.16
N GLY A 45 13.62 1.62 -9.81
CA GLY A 45 13.48 1.13 -8.43
C GLY A 45 12.40 0.07 -8.30
N VAL A 46 12.13 -0.33 -7.07
CA VAL A 46 11.14 -1.34 -6.69
C VAL A 46 10.27 -0.84 -5.55
N SER A 47 9.25 -1.61 -5.16
CA SER A 47 8.41 -1.40 -3.97
C SER A 47 7.95 0.07 -3.81
N PRO A 48 7.35 0.69 -4.85
CA PRO A 48 6.84 2.04 -4.71
C PRO A 48 5.70 2.09 -3.69
N HIS A 49 5.66 3.15 -2.90
CA HIS A 49 4.48 3.57 -2.14
C HIS A 49 3.98 4.92 -2.68
N ALA A 50 2.67 5.06 -2.83
CA ALA A 50 2.07 6.23 -3.49
C ALA A 50 1.15 7.00 -2.54
N ASP A 51 1.37 8.30 -2.42
CA ASP A 51 0.58 9.22 -1.61
C ASP A 51 0.04 10.38 -2.46
N LEU A 52 -1.29 10.57 -2.44
CA LEU A 52 -1.96 11.63 -3.19
C LEU A 52 -1.81 12.96 -2.46
N GLN A 53 -1.16 13.92 -3.10
CA GLN A 53 -1.00 15.26 -2.56
C GLN A 53 -2.25 16.13 -2.82
N SER A 54 -2.46 17.15 -1.99
CA SER A 54 -3.61 18.07 -2.08
C SER A 54 -3.69 18.82 -3.42
N ASN A 55 -2.55 19.03 -4.09
CA ASN A 55 -2.48 19.65 -5.42
C ASN A 55 -2.76 18.67 -6.58
N GLY A 56 -3.11 17.40 -6.28
CA GLY A 56 -3.43 16.38 -7.27
C GLY A 56 -2.21 15.65 -7.86
N THR A 57 -0.98 16.02 -7.48
CA THR A 57 0.22 15.23 -7.79
C THR A 57 0.30 14.00 -6.90
N THR A 58 1.19 13.07 -7.22
CA THR A 58 1.46 11.89 -6.39
C THR A 58 2.89 11.94 -5.89
N ARG A 59 3.09 11.74 -4.60
CA ARG A 59 4.41 11.46 -4.03
C ARG A 59 4.64 9.97 -4.07
N LEU A 60 5.81 9.57 -4.63
CA LEU A 60 6.25 8.19 -4.68
C LEU A 60 7.48 8.03 -3.80
N TYR A 61 7.44 7.06 -2.89
CA TYR A 61 8.56 6.58 -2.11
C TYR A 61 8.98 5.23 -2.66
N TYR A 62 10.25 5.03 -2.99
CA TYR A 62 10.71 3.77 -3.54
C TYR A 62 12.18 3.51 -3.23
N PRO A 63 12.58 2.28 -2.88
CA PRO A 63 13.97 1.89 -2.81
C PRO A 63 14.64 2.11 -4.16
N SER A 64 15.71 2.92 -4.17
CA SER A 64 16.50 3.20 -5.36
C SER A 64 17.85 2.50 -5.27
N PHE A 65 18.23 1.78 -6.32
CA PHE A 65 19.52 1.08 -6.36
C PHE A 65 20.74 2.02 -6.40
N SER A 66 20.54 3.28 -6.75
CA SER A 66 21.58 4.33 -6.72
C SER A 66 21.73 5.03 -5.38
N LEU A 67 20.75 4.83 -4.46
CA LEU A 67 20.74 5.43 -3.13
C LEU A 67 20.79 4.32 -2.07
N ASN A 68 21.44 4.58 -0.95
CA ASN A 68 21.37 3.69 0.21
C ASN A 68 20.11 4.04 1.03
N GLY A 69 18.93 3.86 0.44
CA GLY A 69 17.67 4.23 1.09
C GLY A 69 16.51 4.37 0.11
N THR A 70 15.49 5.09 0.56
CA THR A 70 14.27 5.34 -0.18
C THR A 70 14.34 6.69 -0.88
N ALA A 71 14.19 6.70 -2.19
CA ALA A 71 14.01 7.90 -3.00
C ALA A 71 12.60 8.46 -2.85
N ILE A 72 12.46 9.78 -2.96
CA ILE A 72 11.17 10.47 -2.95
C ILE A 72 11.03 11.26 -4.24
N ALA A 73 10.07 10.90 -5.07
CA ALA A 73 9.72 11.64 -6.27
C ALA A 73 8.32 12.23 -6.20
N GLN A 74 8.10 13.34 -6.87
CA GLN A 74 6.78 13.93 -7.07
C GLN A 74 6.39 13.81 -8.54
N CYS A 75 5.27 13.14 -8.80
CA CYS A 75 4.82 12.80 -10.14
C CYS A 75 3.49 13.47 -10.48
N THR A 76 3.39 14.02 -11.68
CA THR A 76 2.14 14.53 -12.23
C THR A 76 1.22 13.39 -12.71
N VAL A 77 -0.05 13.69 -12.94
CA VAL A 77 -1.01 12.73 -13.53
C VAL A 77 -0.55 12.22 -14.91
N LYS A 78 0.26 13.01 -15.63
CA LYS A 78 0.80 12.68 -16.95
C LYS A 78 2.10 11.87 -16.91
N GLY A 79 2.61 11.57 -15.70
CA GLY A 79 3.80 10.73 -15.50
C GLY A 79 5.12 11.51 -15.52
N ALA A 80 5.12 12.83 -15.62
CA ALA A 80 6.34 13.60 -15.38
C ALA A 80 6.66 13.59 -13.89
N CYS A 81 7.86 13.14 -13.54
CA CYS A 81 8.33 13.01 -12.16
C CYS A 81 9.60 13.83 -11.93
N GLU A 82 9.73 14.41 -10.74
CA GLU A 82 10.94 15.08 -10.25
C GLU A 82 11.34 14.52 -8.89
N MET A 83 12.63 14.42 -8.64
CA MET A 83 13.16 14.03 -7.33
C MET A 83 13.01 15.19 -6.35
N VAL A 84 12.41 14.92 -5.18
CA VAL A 84 12.17 15.96 -4.15
C VAL A 84 12.85 15.63 -2.82
N GLY A 85 13.43 14.44 -2.66
CA GLY A 85 14.15 14.06 -1.44
C GLY A 85 14.58 12.61 -1.42
N SER A 86 15.12 12.20 -0.27
CA SER A 86 15.44 10.80 0.03
C SER A 86 15.46 10.56 1.54
N LEU A 87 15.20 9.32 1.96
CA LEU A 87 15.30 8.85 3.34
C LEU A 87 16.38 7.76 3.40
N GLN A 88 17.42 8.00 4.19
CA GLN A 88 18.60 7.13 4.25
C GLN A 88 18.40 5.90 5.15
N GLY A 89 19.00 4.77 4.79
CA GLY A 89 19.06 3.57 5.62
C GLY A 89 17.74 2.80 5.76
N ILE A 90 16.71 3.16 5.02
CA ILE A 90 15.39 2.50 5.04
C ILE A 90 14.96 2.05 3.65
N SER A 91 14.11 1.03 3.59
CA SER A 91 13.48 0.55 2.35
C SER A 91 12.00 0.21 2.55
N ASP A 92 11.29 -0.01 1.44
CA ASP A 92 9.91 -0.52 1.42
C ASP A 92 8.99 0.26 2.38
N LEU A 93 8.96 1.59 2.23
CA LEU A 93 8.18 2.47 3.08
C LEU A 93 6.71 2.48 2.65
N THR A 94 5.82 2.44 3.63
CA THR A 94 4.39 2.77 3.54
C THR A 94 4.01 3.74 4.66
N ASP A 95 2.93 4.52 4.50
CA ASP A 95 2.48 5.41 5.57
C ASP A 95 0.95 5.50 5.68
N VAL A 96 0.49 5.97 6.80
CA VAL A 96 -0.92 6.25 7.08
C VAL A 96 -1.09 7.57 7.81
N VAL A 97 -2.27 8.17 7.67
CA VAL A 97 -2.75 9.21 8.59
C VAL A 97 -3.59 8.52 9.66
N THR A 98 -3.11 8.54 10.89
CA THR A 98 -3.77 7.90 12.05
C THR A 98 -5.03 8.66 12.48
N ALA A 99 -5.82 8.09 13.38
CA ALA A 99 -7.11 8.66 13.79
C ALA A 99 -7.00 10.05 14.45
N ASP A 100 -5.87 10.39 15.04
CA ASP A 100 -5.57 11.72 15.61
C ASP A 100 -5.11 12.75 14.57
N GLY A 101 -5.01 12.35 13.29
CA GLY A 101 -4.56 13.19 12.18
C GLY A 101 -3.05 13.25 12.01
N SER A 102 -2.25 12.58 12.84
CA SER A 102 -0.80 12.49 12.67
C SER A 102 -0.44 11.55 11.52
N ARG A 103 0.72 11.78 10.89
CA ARG A 103 1.24 10.91 9.83
C ARG A 103 2.30 9.98 10.40
N ARG A 104 2.22 8.70 10.08
CA ARG A 104 3.13 7.66 10.57
C ARG A 104 3.57 6.74 9.45
N ALA A 105 4.89 6.57 9.34
CA ALA A 105 5.51 5.66 8.39
C ALA A 105 5.80 4.30 9.01
N TYR A 106 5.78 3.26 8.15
CA TYR A 106 6.23 1.90 8.43
C TYR A 106 7.20 1.51 7.32
N TYR A 107 8.34 0.94 7.67
CA TYR A 107 9.40 0.69 6.71
C TYR A 107 10.32 -0.44 7.17
N ILE A 108 11.11 -0.94 6.26
CA ILE A 108 12.11 -1.97 6.54
C ILE A 108 13.44 -1.34 6.91
N VAL A 109 14.02 -1.82 8.00
CA VAL A 109 15.44 -1.61 8.35
C VAL A 109 16.13 -2.96 8.30
N MET A 110 17.31 -3.00 7.65
CA MET A 110 18.16 -4.18 7.65
C MET A 110 19.24 -4.04 8.73
N ASP A 111 19.24 -4.94 9.70
CA ASP A 111 20.33 -5.03 10.67
C ASP A 111 21.64 -5.38 9.94
N PRO A 112 22.66 -4.53 10.01
CA PRO A 112 23.92 -4.73 9.26
C PRO A 112 24.69 -5.98 9.69
N ASN A 113 24.49 -6.48 10.92
CA ASN A 113 25.20 -7.63 11.47
C ASN A 113 24.49 -8.94 11.15
N SER A 114 23.22 -9.06 11.55
CA SER A 114 22.42 -10.28 11.35
C SER A 114 21.83 -10.41 9.95
N LYS A 115 21.85 -9.34 9.15
CA LYS A 115 21.17 -9.22 7.84
C LYS A 115 19.65 -9.49 7.92
N ARG A 116 19.09 -9.41 9.10
CA ARG A 116 17.65 -9.53 9.31
C ARG A 116 16.95 -8.22 8.95
N LYS A 117 15.82 -8.35 8.32
CA LYS A 117 14.93 -7.23 8.03
C LYS A 117 13.87 -7.13 9.11
N GLU A 118 13.69 -5.94 9.65
CA GLU A 118 12.68 -5.65 10.66
C GLU A 118 11.79 -4.52 10.21
N ILE A 119 10.51 -4.56 10.61
CA ILE A 119 9.57 -3.47 10.37
C ILE A 119 9.70 -2.46 11.51
N TYR A 120 10.01 -1.23 11.14
CA TYR A 120 10.07 -0.08 12.03
C TYR A 120 8.88 0.83 11.79
N THR A 121 8.58 1.67 12.77
CA THR A 121 7.66 2.79 12.63
C THR A 121 8.28 4.08 13.15
N ALA A 122 7.94 5.20 12.51
CA ALA A 122 8.33 6.54 12.95
C ALA A 122 7.20 7.55 12.67
N PRO A 123 7.10 8.64 13.44
CA PRO A 123 6.35 9.81 13.01
C PRO A 123 6.92 10.31 11.69
N MET A 124 6.05 10.77 10.80
CA MET A 124 6.43 11.37 9.52
C MET A 124 5.97 12.81 9.47
N THR A 125 6.79 13.69 8.91
CA THR A 125 6.39 15.09 8.72
C THR A 125 5.17 15.20 7.80
N ALA A 126 4.37 16.24 7.99
CA ALA A 126 3.14 16.42 7.21
C ALA A 126 3.40 16.51 5.69
N ASP A 127 4.54 17.04 5.29
CA ASP A 127 4.99 17.08 3.89
C ASP A 127 5.55 15.73 3.39
N GLY A 128 5.76 14.75 4.29
CA GLY A 128 6.26 13.42 3.96
C GLY A 128 7.74 13.39 3.55
N LEU A 129 8.55 14.39 3.90
CA LEU A 129 9.94 14.47 3.48
C LEU A 129 10.94 14.05 4.56
N ALA A 130 10.50 13.89 5.81
CA ALA A 130 11.35 13.49 6.92
C ALA A 130 10.63 12.55 7.89
N LEU A 131 11.42 11.73 8.57
CA LEU A 131 11.00 10.84 9.64
C LEU A 131 11.55 11.32 10.98
N GLY A 132 10.78 11.15 12.04
CA GLY A 132 11.27 11.24 13.40
C GLY A 132 12.04 10.00 13.83
N GLU A 133 12.25 9.82 15.12
CA GLU A 133 12.91 8.66 15.68
C GLU A 133 12.10 7.37 15.39
N GLY A 134 12.79 6.39 14.83
CA GLY A 134 12.22 5.09 14.47
C GLY A 134 12.33 4.07 15.60
N ILE A 135 11.26 3.31 15.80
CA ILE A 135 11.23 2.19 16.75
C ILE A 135 10.90 0.88 16.03
N SER A 136 11.58 -0.22 16.37
CA SER A 136 11.23 -1.56 15.89
C SER A 136 9.86 -1.97 16.44
N LEU A 137 9.02 -2.55 15.58
CA LEU A 137 7.72 -3.08 16.00
C LEU A 137 7.82 -4.46 16.65
N GLY A 138 8.95 -5.17 16.52
CA GLY A 138 9.15 -6.49 17.10
C GLY A 138 8.13 -7.55 16.67
N ILE A 139 7.49 -7.35 15.50
CA ILE A 139 6.43 -8.26 15.01
C ILE A 139 6.97 -9.44 14.21
N ASN A 140 8.28 -9.53 14.04
CA ASN A 140 8.94 -10.69 13.46
C ASN A 140 8.96 -11.83 14.48
N ASP A 141 8.39 -12.94 14.07
CA ASP A 141 8.23 -14.12 14.89
C ASP A 141 9.56 -14.90 14.97
N GLY A 142 10.11 -15.12 16.18
CA GLY A 142 11.03 -16.20 16.58
C GLY A 142 12.15 -16.63 15.61
N GLY A 143 12.48 -15.90 14.60
CA GLY A 143 13.42 -16.26 13.54
C GLY A 143 12.93 -15.99 12.12
N ALA A 144 11.63 -15.77 11.93
CA ALA A 144 11.10 -15.32 10.65
C ALA A 144 11.55 -13.88 10.40
N MET A 145 12.16 -13.63 9.24
CA MET A 145 12.48 -12.28 8.80
C MET A 145 11.24 -11.65 8.15
N ALA A 146 11.01 -10.37 8.38
CA ALA A 146 10.16 -9.61 7.49
C ALA A 146 10.83 -9.62 6.12
N TRP A 147 10.17 -10.21 5.12
CA TRP A 147 10.76 -10.31 3.79
C TRP A 147 10.84 -8.93 3.11
N GLY A 148 9.87 -8.09 3.38
CA GLY A 148 9.80 -6.72 2.88
C GLY A 148 8.40 -6.36 2.38
N VAL A 149 8.31 -5.20 1.73
CA VAL A 149 7.10 -4.67 1.10
C VAL A 149 5.92 -4.62 2.08
N PRO A 150 6.06 -3.91 3.23
CA PRO A 150 4.94 -3.70 4.12
C PRO A 150 3.91 -2.78 3.45
N ASP A 151 2.63 -3.07 3.66
CA ASP A 151 1.51 -2.19 3.36
C ASP A 151 0.74 -1.92 4.65
N ALA A 152 0.55 -0.64 4.98
CA ALA A 152 -0.19 -0.22 6.16
C ALA A 152 -1.51 0.44 5.76
N VAL A 153 -2.57 0.13 6.50
CA VAL A 153 -3.88 0.70 6.26
C VAL A 153 -4.61 0.98 7.57
N VAL A 154 -5.31 2.12 7.65
CA VAL A 154 -6.25 2.38 8.75
C VAL A 154 -7.51 1.55 8.52
N ILE A 155 -7.83 0.69 9.47
CA ILE A 155 -9.02 -0.16 9.42
C ILE A 155 -10.26 0.57 9.97
N PRO A 156 -11.49 0.08 9.77
CA PRO A 156 -12.71 0.83 10.12
C PRO A 156 -12.88 1.25 11.57
N ASP A 157 -12.21 0.62 12.51
CA ASP A 157 -12.22 1.00 13.93
C ASP A 157 -11.13 2.02 14.32
N GLY A 158 -10.38 2.53 13.34
CA GLY A 158 -9.34 3.54 13.52
C GLY A 158 -7.95 2.97 13.84
N ARG A 159 -7.82 1.68 14.09
CA ARG A 159 -6.53 1.02 14.26
C ARG A 159 -5.79 0.87 12.93
N VAL A 160 -4.49 0.59 12.99
CA VAL A 160 -3.67 0.31 11.82
C VAL A 160 -3.47 -1.19 11.67
N ARG A 161 -3.55 -1.69 10.45
CA ARG A 161 -3.11 -3.04 10.10
C ARG A 161 -1.99 -2.96 9.08
N ILE A 162 -0.91 -3.70 9.34
CA ILE A 162 0.23 -3.85 8.43
C ILE A 162 0.19 -5.25 7.84
N TYR A 163 0.37 -5.34 6.52
CA TYR A 163 0.58 -6.59 5.79
C TYR A 163 2.03 -6.63 5.31
N TRP A 164 2.63 -7.81 5.26
CA TRP A 164 3.98 -7.98 4.69
C TRP A 164 4.18 -9.41 4.21
N VAL A 165 5.27 -9.60 3.45
CA VAL A 165 5.65 -10.90 2.89
C VAL A 165 6.59 -11.62 3.83
N GLU A 166 6.33 -12.90 4.10
CA GLU A 166 7.24 -13.81 4.79
C GLU A 166 7.49 -15.07 3.97
N PRO A 167 8.67 -15.72 4.15
CA PRO A 167 8.87 -17.06 3.63
C PRO A 167 7.86 -18.02 4.24
N ASP A 168 7.37 -18.97 3.45
CA ASP A 168 6.57 -20.06 4.00
C ASP A 168 7.45 -20.92 4.93
N PRO A 169 7.10 -21.08 6.22
CA PRO A 169 7.89 -21.86 7.17
C PRO A 169 8.01 -23.35 6.78
N GLN A 170 7.19 -23.85 5.86
CA GLN A 170 7.33 -25.21 5.31
C GLN A 170 8.41 -25.33 4.24
N GLY A 171 9.19 -24.25 3.97
CA GLY A 171 10.42 -24.29 3.19
C GLY A 171 10.28 -24.69 1.74
N ARG A 172 9.08 -24.62 1.14
CA ARG A 172 8.89 -24.91 -0.29
C ARG A 172 9.40 -23.75 -1.11
N ARG A 173 10.15 -24.04 -2.15
CA ARG A 173 10.62 -23.03 -3.10
C ARG A 173 9.43 -22.27 -3.68
N ALA A 174 9.55 -20.94 -3.79
CA ALA A 174 8.51 -20.04 -4.29
C ALA A 174 7.17 -20.09 -3.48
N SER A 175 7.27 -20.17 -2.17
CA SER A 175 6.11 -20.27 -1.29
C SER A 175 6.06 -19.15 -0.25
N GLU A 176 6.15 -17.90 -0.71
CA GLU A 176 5.90 -16.75 0.14
C GLU A 176 4.42 -16.69 0.53
N VAL A 177 4.18 -16.09 1.68
CA VAL A 177 2.87 -15.89 2.27
C VAL A 177 2.69 -14.45 2.72
N ILE A 178 1.48 -13.95 2.63
CA ILE A 178 1.11 -12.67 3.24
C ILE A 178 0.64 -12.90 4.66
N VAL A 179 1.26 -12.21 5.58
CA VAL A 179 0.88 -12.14 7.00
C VAL A 179 0.44 -10.72 7.35
N SER A 180 -0.09 -10.51 8.55
CA SER A 180 -0.42 -9.18 9.04
C SER A 180 -0.36 -9.09 10.56
N ALA A 181 -0.26 -7.86 11.05
CA ALA A 181 -0.44 -7.49 12.45
C ALA A 181 -1.39 -6.30 12.54
N THR A 182 -2.18 -6.26 13.59
CA THR A 182 -3.11 -5.15 13.86
C THR A 182 -2.67 -4.41 15.11
N SER A 183 -2.66 -3.07 15.06
CA SER A 183 -2.27 -2.28 16.22
C SER A 183 -3.22 -2.48 17.40
N THR A 184 -2.70 -2.33 18.62
CA THR A 184 -3.48 -2.50 19.85
C THR A 184 -4.43 -1.32 20.07
N ASP A 185 -4.09 -0.16 19.53
CA ASP A 185 -4.84 1.08 19.59
C ASP A 185 -4.75 1.88 18.28
N THR A 186 -5.27 3.09 18.27
CA THR A 186 -5.30 3.97 17.09
C THR A 186 -3.99 4.72 16.84
N SER A 187 -2.99 4.63 17.72
CA SER A 187 -1.68 5.30 17.54
C SER A 187 -0.80 4.62 16.49
N GLY A 188 -1.03 3.33 16.23
CA GLY A 188 -0.23 2.54 15.29
C GLY A 188 1.23 2.34 15.72
N THR A 189 1.50 2.27 17.03
CA THR A 189 2.88 2.09 17.55
C THR A 189 3.14 0.71 18.16
N SER A 190 2.09 -0.01 18.56
CA SER A 190 2.18 -1.33 19.16
C SER A 190 1.24 -2.29 18.44
N PHE A 191 1.71 -3.49 18.11
CA PHE A 191 0.98 -4.42 17.26
C PHE A 191 0.90 -5.81 17.86
N VAL A 192 -0.18 -6.52 17.53
CA VAL A 192 -0.35 -7.95 17.76
C VAL A 192 -0.50 -8.63 16.41
N ARG A 193 0.30 -9.68 16.19
CA ARG A 193 0.24 -10.46 14.95
C ARG A 193 -1.10 -11.17 14.82
N ASP A 194 -1.72 -11.04 13.66
CA ASP A 194 -2.96 -11.73 13.33
C ASP A 194 -2.69 -13.21 13.04
N ARG A 195 -3.53 -14.12 13.53
CA ARG A 195 -3.35 -15.56 13.34
C ARG A 195 -3.51 -16.00 11.89
N GLY A 196 -2.60 -16.86 11.42
CA GLY A 196 -2.62 -17.48 10.09
C GLY A 196 -2.26 -16.53 8.95
N TYR A 197 -2.37 -17.02 7.72
CA TYR A 197 -2.01 -16.30 6.50
C TYR A 197 -3.20 -15.53 5.93
N ARG A 198 -2.89 -14.43 5.25
CA ARG A 198 -3.91 -13.55 4.63
C ARG A 198 -4.39 -14.10 3.30
N THR A 199 -3.47 -14.74 2.56
CA THR A 199 -3.72 -15.28 1.21
C THR A 199 -3.32 -16.75 1.13
N THR A 200 -3.61 -17.39 0.00
CA THR A 200 -2.96 -18.64 -0.39
C THR A 200 -1.50 -18.36 -0.76
N ARG A 201 -0.65 -19.38 -0.72
CA ARG A 201 0.75 -19.31 -1.17
C ARG A 201 0.89 -18.80 -2.61
N GLY A 202 2.07 -18.28 -2.93
CA GLY A 202 2.39 -17.76 -4.24
C GLY A 202 1.82 -16.37 -4.54
N ILE A 203 1.59 -15.59 -3.48
CA ILE A 203 1.20 -14.17 -3.53
C ILE A 203 2.19 -13.38 -2.71
N VAL A 204 2.70 -12.31 -3.30
CA VAL A 204 3.62 -11.34 -2.71
C VAL A 204 3.14 -9.91 -2.97
N ASP A 205 3.85 -8.92 -2.46
CA ASP A 205 3.69 -7.50 -2.78
C ASP A 205 2.21 -7.09 -2.72
N PHE A 206 1.68 -7.06 -1.52
CA PHE A 206 0.24 -6.95 -1.28
C PHE A 206 -0.12 -5.55 -0.81
N GLU A 207 -0.97 -4.85 -1.56
CA GLU A 207 -1.42 -3.48 -1.28
C GLU A 207 -2.94 -3.39 -1.14
N VAL A 208 -3.43 -2.80 -0.06
CA VAL A 208 -4.85 -2.59 0.20
C VAL A 208 -5.34 -1.28 -0.42
N LEU A 209 -6.08 -1.37 -1.50
CA LEU A 209 -6.63 -0.21 -2.20
C LEU A 209 -7.89 0.39 -1.53
N ASN A 210 -8.57 -0.39 -0.72
CA ASN A 210 -9.80 0.03 -0.01
C ASN A 210 -10.08 -0.87 1.19
N ALA A 211 -10.24 -0.27 2.37
CA ALA A 211 -10.48 -0.94 3.65
C ALA A 211 -11.84 -0.55 4.26
N LYS A 212 -12.93 -0.68 3.51
CA LYS A 212 -14.27 -0.40 4.02
C LYS A 212 -14.92 -1.65 4.60
N THR A 213 -15.67 -1.49 5.69
CA THR A 213 -16.41 -2.59 6.31
C THR A 213 -17.21 -3.41 5.29
N GLY A 214 -16.94 -4.71 5.25
CA GLY A 214 -17.59 -5.65 4.34
C GLY A 214 -17.18 -5.58 2.87
N ALA A 215 -16.27 -4.65 2.49
CA ALA A 215 -15.92 -4.40 1.08
C ALA A 215 -14.44 -4.00 0.91
N TRP A 216 -13.53 -4.92 1.22
CA TRP A 216 -12.10 -4.71 1.05
C TRP A 216 -11.63 -5.10 -0.35
N LEU A 217 -10.73 -4.31 -0.90
CA LEU A 217 -10.10 -4.53 -2.20
C LEU A 217 -8.60 -4.37 -2.05
N ALA A 218 -7.84 -5.28 -2.67
CA ALA A 218 -6.39 -5.21 -2.75
C ALA A 218 -5.90 -5.55 -4.16
N ILE A 219 -4.66 -5.15 -4.43
CA ILE A 219 -3.86 -5.59 -5.57
C ILE A 219 -2.62 -6.31 -5.02
N ALA A 220 -2.13 -7.30 -5.73
CA ALA A 220 -0.98 -8.09 -5.31
C ALA A 220 -0.20 -8.59 -6.52
N ALA A 221 1.04 -9.01 -6.31
CA ALA A 221 1.81 -9.73 -7.31
C ALA A 221 1.85 -11.24 -7.02
N THR A 222 2.09 -12.05 -8.06
CA THR A 222 2.44 -13.45 -7.87
C THR A 222 3.91 -13.57 -7.44
N THR A 223 4.24 -14.61 -6.66
CA THR A 223 5.64 -14.99 -6.37
C THR A 223 6.43 -15.21 -7.66
N PRO A 224 7.69 -14.78 -7.74
CA PRO A 224 8.58 -15.08 -8.86
C PRO A 224 8.99 -16.56 -8.80
N GLU A 225 8.39 -17.40 -9.62
CA GLU A 225 8.66 -18.85 -9.60
C GLU A 225 9.89 -19.20 -10.43
N ASP A 226 10.01 -18.64 -11.63
CA ASP A 226 11.16 -18.78 -12.53
C ASP A 226 11.10 -17.75 -13.70
N PRO A 227 12.13 -17.65 -14.57
CA PRO A 227 12.08 -16.74 -15.73
C PRO A 227 10.97 -17.01 -16.73
N LYS A 228 10.40 -18.22 -16.73
CA LYS A 228 9.28 -18.59 -17.62
C LYS A 228 7.92 -18.19 -17.06
N ASN A 229 7.85 -17.94 -15.75
CA ASN A 229 6.64 -17.53 -15.03
C ASN A 229 6.84 -16.15 -14.39
N PRO A 230 6.73 -15.08 -15.19
CA PRO A 230 6.90 -13.72 -14.69
C PRO A 230 5.83 -13.36 -13.65
N GLN A 231 6.20 -12.48 -12.74
CA GLN A 231 5.26 -11.92 -11.77
C GLN A 231 4.13 -11.18 -12.48
N ARG A 232 2.92 -11.33 -11.99
CA ARG A 232 1.71 -10.75 -12.57
C ARG A 232 0.87 -10.10 -11.49
N LEU A 233 0.25 -8.97 -11.83
CA LEU A 233 -0.66 -8.29 -10.92
C LEU A 233 -2.05 -8.93 -10.93
N LEU A 234 -2.58 -9.15 -9.73
CA LEU A 234 -3.86 -9.77 -9.46
C LEU A 234 -4.71 -8.87 -8.55
N LEU A 235 -6.02 -9.04 -8.59
CA LEU A 235 -6.93 -8.42 -7.62
C LEU A 235 -7.31 -9.40 -6.52
N ALA A 236 -7.51 -8.88 -5.32
CA ALA A 236 -8.02 -9.60 -4.18
C ALA A 236 -9.19 -8.86 -3.53
N SER A 237 -10.09 -9.60 -2.89
CA SER A 237 -11.17 -9.05 -2.08
C SER A 237 -11.31 -9.76 -0.75
N SER A 238 -11.77 -9.02 0.26
CA SER A 238 -12.05 -9.55 1.58
C SER A 238 -13.29 -8.89 2.19
N LYS A 239 -13.85 -9.49 3.23
CA LYS A 239 -14.91 -8.89 4.05
C LYS A 239 -14.34 -8.16 5.26
N ASP A 240 -13.19 -8.59 5.75
CA ASP A 240 -12.61 -8.21 7.05
C ASP A 240 -11.12 -7.82 6.98
N GLY A 241 -10.50 -7.96 5.80
CA GLY A 241 -9.07 -7.76 5.62
C GLY A 241 -8.20 -8.90 6.18
N LEU A 242 -8.78 -9.97 6.72
CA LEU A 242 -8.06 -11.11 7.29
C LEU A 242 -8.08 -12.35 6.39
N LYS A 243 -9.14 -12.53 5.62
CA LYS A 243 -9.30 -13.65 4.67
C LYS A 243 -9.54 -13.10 3.29
N TRP A 244 -8.58 -13.29 2.38
CA TRP A 244 -8.60 -12.73 1.05
C TRP A 244 -8.88 -13.78 -0.04
N LYS A 245 -9.73 -13.42 -0.98
CA LYS A 245 -10.03 -14.20 -2.18
C LYS A 245 -9.31 -13.60 -3.37
N ILE A 246 -8.34 -14.32 -3.91
CA ILE A 246 -7.54 -13.90 -5.06
C ILE A 246 -8.30 -14.20 -6.36
N ASN A 247 -8.41 -13.21 -7.23
CA ASN A 247 -8.81 -13.43 -8.61
C ASN A 247 -7.56 -13.79 -9.44
N ARG A 248 -7.48 -15.03 -9.88
CA ARG A 248 -6.33 -15.56 -10.66
C ARG A 248 -6.25 -14.98 -12.10
N LYS A 249 -7.22 -14.18 -12.53
CA LYS A 249 -7.15 -13.47 -13.81
C LYS A 249 -6.16 -12.33 -13.72
N SER A 250 -5.06 -12.43 -14.46
CA SER A 250 -4.02 -11.38 -14.48
C SER A 250 -4.55 -10.06 -15.03
N LEU A 251 -4.07 -8.96 -14.43
CA LEU A 251 -4.26 -7.60 -14.92
C LEU A 251 -3.19 -7.21 -15.94
N THR A 252 -2.05 -7.92 -15.93
CA THR A 252 -0.86 -7.64 -16.74
C THR A 252 -0.57 -8.78 -17.70
N PRO A 253 0.09 -8.52 -18.85
CA PRO A 253 0.55 -9.57 -19.74
C PRO A 253 1.64 -10.43 -19.11
N SER A 254 1.96 -11.56 -19.76
CA SER A 254 2.98 -12.52 -19.29
C SER A 254 4.34 -12.34 -20.00
N SER A 255 4.54 -11.24 -20.70
CA SER A 255 5.80 -10.99 -21.43
C SER A 255 6.90 -10.38 -20.55
N MET A 256 6.56 -9.83 -19.40
CA MET A 256 7.47 -9.22 -18.43
C MET A 256 6.97 -9.46 -17.02
N SER A 257 7.83 -9.27 -16.02
CA SER A 257 7.45 -9.23 -14.61
C SER A 257 6.85 -7.88 -14.24
N TYR A 258 5.77 -7.91 -13.47
CA TYR A 258 5.09 -6.77 -12.87
C TYR A 258 4.92 -7.05 -11.39
N LEU A 259 5.52 -6.22 -10.55
CA LEU A 259 5.69 -6.46 -9.11
C LEU A 259 5.52 -5.19 -8.29
N ASP A 260 5.43 -5.34 -6.98
CA ASP A 260 5.35 -4.26 -5.99
C ASP A 260 4.29 -3.22 -6.34
N PRO A 261 3.02 -3.59 -6.54
CA PRO A 261 2.00 -2.62 -6.87
C PRO A 261 1.60 -1.80 -5.65
N THR A 262 1.43 -0.48 -5.84
CA THR A 262 0.75 0.42 -4.90
C THR A 262 -0.34 1.20 -5.62
N GLY A 263 -1.25 1.86 -4.89
CA GLY A 263 -2.31 2.56 -5.58
C GLY A 263 -3.10 3.59 -4.78
N ILE A 264 -3.43 4.67 -5.44
CA ILE A 264 -4.28 5.74 -4.90
C ILE A 264 -5.65 5.75 -5.56
N ARG A 265 -6.68 6.04 -4.78
CA ARG A 265 -8.04 6.14 -5.29
C ARG A 265 -8.25 7.47 -6.01
N ILE A 266 -8.66 7.43 -7.29
CA ILE A 266 -8.94 8.61 -8.12
C ILE A 266 -10.40 8.73 -8.55
N GLY A 267 -11.27 7.83 -8.05
CA GLY A 267 -12.71 7.85 -8.31
C GLY A 267 -13.42 6.66 -7.68
N PRO A 268 -14.74 6.53 -7.82
CA PRO A 268 -15.54 5.52 -7.11
C PRO A 268 -15.09 4.07 -7.36
N ARG A 269 -14.54 3.76 -8.52
CA ARG A 269 -14.04 2.43 -8.92
C ARG A 269 -12.78 2.56 -9.76
N ARG A 270 -12.05 3.66 -9.61
CA ARG A 270 -10.85 3.97 -10.37
C ARG A 270 -9.71 4.25 -9.41
N TYR A 271 -8.56 3.63 -9.71
CA TYR A 271 -7.33 3.79 -8.96
C TYR A 271 -6.19 4.11 -9.94
N ARG A 272 -5.26 4.96 -9.55
CA ARG A 272 -3.97 5.07 -10.20
C ARG A 272 -3.06 4.11 -9.48
N ILE A 273 -2.52 3.16 -10.22
CA ILE A 273 -1.63 2.11 -9.72
C ILE A 273 -0.23 2.42 -10.21
N TYR A 274 0.73 2.28 -9.32
CA TYR A 274 2.15 2.34 -9.59
C TYR A 274 2.75 0.97 -9.30
N TYR A 275 3.73 0.55 -10.09
CA TYR A 275 4.34 -0.76 -9.95
C TYR A 275 5.72 -0.78 -10.62
N ALA A 276 6.57 -1.72 -10.22
CA ALA A 276 7.80 -1.99 -10.92
C ALA A 276 7.56 -2.96 -12.08
N LYS A 277 8.29 -2.74 -13.19
CA LYS A 277 8.33 -3.61 -14.35
C LYS A 277 9.77 -4.05 -14.61
N ALA A 278 10.00 -5.32 -14.88
CA ALA A 278 11.31 -5.88 -15.15
C ALA A 278 11.26 -6.89 -16.32
N PRO A 279 12.38 -7.07 -17.05
CA PRO A 279 12.53 -8.21 -17.94
C PRO A 279 12.33 -9.53 -17.19
N ASN A 280 11.96 -10.57 -17.92
CA ASN A 280 11.71 -11.90 -17.35
C ASN A 280 12.95 -12.62 -16.84
N ALA A 281 14.15 -12.09 -17.12
CA ALA A 281 15.39 -12.72 -16.72
C ALA A 281 15.67 -12.50 -15.23
N LEU A 282 15.85 -13.60 -14.48
CA LEU A 282 16.36 -13.55 -13.11
C LEU A 282 17.79 -13.02 -13.14
N GLY A 283 18.06 -11.97 -12.36
CA GLY A 283 19.38 -11.36 -12.23
C GLY A 283 19.57 -10.01 -12.91
N GLU A 284 18.69 -9.60 -13.82
CA GLU A 284 18.70 -8.25 -14.36
C GLU A 284 17.99 -7.30 -13.37
N ARG A 285 18.75 -6.35 -12.81
CA ARG A 285 18.21 -5.30 -11.92
C ARG A 285 17.68 -4.08 -12.69
N ALA A 286 17.14 -4.30 -13.88
CA ALA A 286 16.58 -3.26 -14.75
C ALA A 286 15.10 -3.06 -14.43
N TYR A 287 14.82 -2.52 -13.25
CA TYR A 287 13.43 -2.23 -12.83
C TYR A 287 13.06 -0.81 -13.22
N ALA A 288 11.98 -0.66 -13.98
CA ALA A 288 11.38 0.63 -14.33
C ALA A 288 10.06 0.79 -13.58
N LEU A 289 9.81 1.99 -13.02
CA LEU A 289 8.52 2.30 -12.44
C LEU A 289 7.54 2.78 -13.52
N GLU A 290 6.33 2.22 -13.49
CA GLU A 290 5.21 2.59 -14.35
C GLU A 290 4.01 3.02 -13.52
N GLN A 291 3.17 3.86 -14.10
CA GLN A 291 1.80 4.10 -13.61
C GLN A 291 0.78 3.59 -14.61
N ALA A 292 -0.41 3.23 -14.12
CA ALA A 292 -1.57 2.87 -14.95
C ALA A 292 -2.89 3.20 -14.24
N VAL A 293 -3.98 3.19 -14.97
CA VAL A 293 -5.33 3.35 -14.40
C VAL A 293 -6.02 2.00 -14.31
N LEU A 294 -6.30 1.58 -13.08
CA LEU A 294 -7.14 0.43 -12.78
C LEU A 294 -8.60 0.86 -12.70
N THR A 295 -9.45 0.23 -13.50
CA THR A 295 -10.91 0.38 -13.41
C THR A 295 -11.54 -0.92 -12.96
N ILE A 296 -12.26 -0.89 -11.83
CA ILE A 296 -12.97 -2.05 -11.29
C ILE A 296 -14.33 -2.16 -11.96
N LYS A 297 -14.66 -3.34 -12.51
CA LYS A 297 -15.91 -3.58 -13.19
C LYS A 297 -17.12 -3.50 -12.23
N LYS A 298 -18.23 -2.96 -12.71
CA LYS A 298 -19.51 -3.01 -11.98
C LYS A 298 -19.98 -4.46 -11.96
N LYS A 299 -20.45 -4.91 -10.80
CA LYS A 299 -21.14 -6.19 -10.70
C LYS A 299 -22.50 -6.04 -11.40
N HIS A 300 -22.76 -6.82 -12.44
CA HIS A 300 -24.12 -6.98 -12.94
C HIS A 300 -24.88 -7.77 -11.87
N ARG A 301 -25.82 -7.15 -11.19
CA ARG A 301 -26.84 -7.92 -10.42
C ARG A 301 -27.67 -8.67 -11.46
N LYS A 302 -27.55 -10.01 -11.44
CA LYS A 302 -28.54 -10.88 -12.09
C LYS A 302 -29.81 -10.87 -11.25
#